data_c0264dd8f25ddf3bbc1999ad1a98530d
#
_entry.id   c0264dd8f25ddf3bbc1999ad1a98530d
#
_cell.length_a   1.000
_cell.length_b   1.000
_cell.length_c   1.000
_cell.angle_alpha   90.00
_cell.angle_beta   90.00
_cell.angle_gamma   90.00
#
_symmetry.space_group_name_H-M   'P 1'
#
loop_
_entity.id
_entity.type
_entity.pdbx_description
1 polymer ?
#
loop_
_entity_poly.entity_id
_entity_poly.type
_entity_poly.pdbx_seq_one_letter_code
_entity_poly.pdbx_strand_id
1 'polypeptide(L)'
;MFTVLNQVSGKSFKCGDEESVLDGALSNGFNFPYGCQNGFCGQCKAVILNGEIDYDGEVPSVLSADDIDSNMALLCQCKAKSDLYIAVDELDSLAAIEVRSMPCRVEQINHLNHDVIQLILKIPGAQSLQYLAGQYLDLEHSDFDSRYYSIANAPTNSNLIELHIRLVDDGKLTNFIFNSLAPKSILRIEGPKGSFFLREESECPIIFIAGGTGFGPVKAIIEHLINIGSQRKVYLYWGVRSEVDLYSNLPSEWSEKYTNISFIPVLSEANETWDGNKGYVHDSVIKDFEDLTGFEVYACGPPVMVNAAAKSCLEHQLVKENFFSDSFEYANVSNDDA
;
A
#
# COMPACT_ATOMS: atom_id res chain seq x y z
N MET A 1 28.36 12.85 0.35
CA MET A 1 27.08 13.64 0.29
C MET A 1 27.01 14.31 -1.06
N PHE A 2 25.96 14.04 -1.84
CA PHE A 2 25.75 14.50 -3.21
C PHE A 2 24.55 15.43 -3.32
N THR A 3 24.46 16.19 -4.40
CA THR A 3 23.28 17.01 -4.71
C THR A 3 22.41 16.28 -5.70
N VAL A 4 21.12 16.13 -5.36
CA VAL A 4 20.14 15.56 -6.29
C VAL A 4 19.20 16.68 -6.74
N LEU A 5 19.12 16.93 -8.04
CA LEU A 5 18.23 17.91 -8.65
C LEU A 5 17.08 17.18 -9.36
N ASN A 6 15.85 17.42 -8.91
CA ASN A 6 14.68 17.01 -9.66
C ASN A 6 14.40 18.04 -10.76
N GLN A 7 14.57 17.66 -12.01
CA GLN A 7 14.37 18.57 -13.15
C GLN A 7 12.91 18.92 -13.41
N VAL A 8 11.96 18.09 -12.94
CA VAL A 8 10.53 18.36 -13.09
C VAL A 8 10.13 19.56 -12.24
N SER A 9 10.52 19.58 -10.96
CA SER A 9 10.19 20.69 -10.03
C SER A 9 11.24 21.79 -9.99
N GLY A 10 12.45 21.56 -10.50
CA GLY A 10 13.60 22.48 -10.41
C GLY A 10 14.20 22.59 -9.00
N LYS A 11 13.73 21.78 -8.03
CA LYS A 11 14.23 21.77 -6.65
C LYS A 11 15.35 20.76 -6.48
N SER A 12 16.21 20.98 -5.48
CA SER A 12 17.32 20.07 -5.16
C SER A 12 17.39 19.77 -3.68
N PHE A 13 17.95 18.62 -3.34
CA PHE A 13 18.23 18.20 -1.96
C PHE A 13 19.63 17.60 -1.82
N LYS A 14 20.05 17.41 -0.59
CA LYS A 14 21.29 16.71 -0.26
C LYS A 14 20.98 15.27 0.10
N CYS A 15 21.71 14.33 -0.51
CA CYS A 15 21.63 12.92 -0.26
C CYS A 15 22.99 12.41 0.24
N GLY A 16 22.98 11.67 1.33
CA GLY A 16 24.16 10.97 1.84
C GLY A 16 24.60 9.85 0.91
N ASP A 17 25.82 9.42 1.08
CA ASP A 17 26.42 8.35 0.27
C ASP A 17 26.01 6.93 0.73
N GLU A 18 25.44 6.83 1.93
CA GLU A 18 24.97 5.57 2.50
C GLU A 18 23.43 5.45 2.58
N GLU A 19 22.69 6.53 2.38
CA GLU A 19 21.24 6.51 2.35
C GLU A 19 20.69 6.31 0.93
N SER A 20 19.47 5.80 0.80
CA SER A 20 18.80 5.73 -0.50
C SER A 20 18.44 7.13 -1.01
N VAL A 21 18.36 7.27 -2.33
CA VAL A 21 17.92 8.55 -2.93
C VAL A 21 16.52 8.93 -2.46
N LEU A 22 15.64 7.95 -2.23
CA LEU A 22 14.30 8.19 -1.68
C LEU A 22 14.37 8.71 -0.25
N ASP A 23 15.16 8.10 0.64
CA ASP A 23 15.27 8.55 2.05
C ASP A 23 15.83 9.96 2.12
N GLY A 24 16.84 10.27 1.30
CA GLY A 24 17.36 11.61 1.14
C GLY A 24 16.30 12.61 0.68
N ALA A 25 15.45 12.23 -0.27
CA ALA A 25 14.35 13.07 -0.74
C ALA A 25 13.31 13.31 0.38
N LEU A 26 12.82 12.24 1.01
CA LEU A 26 11.80 12.32 2.06
C LEU A 26 12.26 13.15 3.26
N SER A 27 13.51 12.95 3.71
CA SER A 27 14.09 13.72 4.82
C SER A 27 14.27 15.22 4.52
N ASN A 28 14.33 15.58 3.24
CA ASN A 28 14.37 16.98 2.77
C ASN A 28 12.98 17.52 2.35
N GLY A 29 11.89 16.79 2.64
CA GLY A 29 10.52 17.26 2.42
C GLY A 29 10.03 17.15 0.98
N PHE A 30 10.66 16.29 0.16
CA PHE A 30 10.15 15.96 -1.17
C PHE A 30 9.08 14.87 -1.08
N ASN A 31 8.02 15.00 -1.86
CA ASN A 31 6.88 14.10 -1.86
C ASN A 31 6.91 13.17 -3.09
N PHE A 32 7.98 12.40 -3.24
CA PHE A 32 8.08 11.44 -4.33
C PHE A 32 7.13 10.26 -4.15
N PRO A 33 6.62 9.65 -5.23
CA PRO A 33 5.84 8.42 -5.14
C PRO A 33 6.66 7.28 -4.54
N TYR A 34 6.10 6.55 -3.58
CA TYR A 34 6.71 5.34 -3.03
C TYR A 34 5.66 4.43 -2.35
N GLY A 35 5.99 3.15 -2.21
CA GLY A 35 5.17 2.17 -1.49
C GLY A 35 6.03 1.37 -0.52
N CYS A 36 6.45 0.17 -0.90
CA CYS A 36 7.09 -0.83 -0.02
C CYS A 36 8.46 -0.44 0.55
N GLN A 37 9.21 0.47 -0.07
CA GLN A 37 10.59 0.86 0.25
C GLN A 37 11.63 -0.29 0.19
N ASN A 38 11.21 -1.50 -0.24
CA ASN A 38 12.04 -2.72 -0.25
C ASN A 38 12.41 -3.17 -1.69
N GLY A 39 12.12 -2.37 -2.71
CA GLY A 39 12.52 -2.66 -4.09
C GLY A 39 11.55 -3.54 -4.90
N PHE A 40 10.36 -3.89 -4.38
CA PHE A 40 9.47 -4.85 -5.02
C PHE A 40 8.26 -4.25 -5.74
N CYS A 41 7.71 -3.12 -5.27
CA CYS A 41 6.48 -2.58 -5.83
C CYS A 41 6.69 -1.70 -7.07
N GLY A 42 7.90 -1.17 -7.29
CA GLY A 42 8.20 -0.32 -8.43
C GLY A 42 7.62 1.10 -8.39
N GLN A 43 6.95 1.51 -7.31
CA GLN A 43 6.29 2.82 -7.20
C GLN A 43 7.28 4.01 -7.17
N CYS A 44 8.50 3.78 -6.70
CA CYS A 44 9.55 4.80 -6.62
C CYS A 44 10.46 4.83 -7.85
N LYS A 45 10.00 4.34 -9.01
CA LYS A 45 10.75 4.44 -10.27
C LYS A 45 10.87 5.89 -10.70
N ALA A 46 12.11 6.30 -11.04
CA ALA A 46 12.40 7.62 -11.59
C ALA A 46 13.47 7.50 -12.68
N VAL A 47 13.48 8.42 -13.63
CA VAL A 47 14.51 8.47 -14.66
C VAL A 47 15.75 9.17 -14.11
N ILE A 48 16.91 8.55 -14.21
CA ILE A 48 18.20 9.17 -13.96
C ILE A 48 18.67 9.84 -15.24
N LEU A 49 18.57 11.16 -15.28
CA LEU A 49 18.93 11.95 -16.47
C LEU A 49 20.44 12.15 -16.59
N ASN A 50 21.14 12.24 -15.45
CA ASN A 50 22.59 12.35 -15.39
C ASN A 50 23.10 11.98 -13.99
N GLY A 51 24.34 11.50 -13.93
CA GLY A 51 25.01 11.08 -12.70
C GLY A 51 25.12 9.57 -12.57
N GLU A 52 25.73 9.13 -11.49
CA GLU A 52 26.00 7.71 -11.21
C GLU A 52 25.27 7.27 -9.96
N ILE A 53 24.63 6.09 -10.02
CA ILE A 53 23.97 5.43 -8.90
C ILE A 53 24.57 4.04 -8.69
N ASP A 54 24.38 3.49 -7.50
CA ASP A 54 24.78 2.13 -7.17
C ASP A 54 23.66 1.46 -6.37
N TYR A 55 23.53 0.15 -6.54
CA TYR A 55 22.70 -0.72 -5.70
C TYR A 55 23.66 -1.56 -4.84
N ASP A 56 23.38 -1.71 -3.55
CA ASP A 56 24.21 -2.53 -2.65
C ASP A 56 24.12 -4.03 -2.96
N GLY A 57 24.14 -4.38 -4.25
CA GLY A 57 24.01 -5.74 -4.73
C GLY A 57 23.53 -5.79 -6.20
N GLU A 58 22.57 -6.65 -6.44
CA GLU A 58 21.98 -6.81 -7.78
C GLU A 58 20.94 -5.72 -8.08
N VAL A 59 20.78 -5.39 -9.35
CA VAL A 59 19.73 -4.50 -9.82
C VAL A 59 18.37 -5.13 -9.47
N PRO A 60 17.44 -4.39 -8.84
CA PRO A 60 16.16 -4.94 -8.43
C PRO A 60 15.37 -5.56 -9.58
N SER A 61 14.88 -6.78 -9.40
CA SER A 61 14.20 -7.57 -10.44
C SER A 61 12.88 -6.98 -10.95
N VAL A 62 12.33 -5.99 -10.26
CA VAL A 62 11.13 -5.26 -10.68
C VAL A 62 11.43 -4.24 -11.80
N LEU A 63 12.70 -3.93 -12.06
CA LEU A 63 13.11 -3.15 -13.22
C LEU A 63 13.17 -4.10 -14.44
N SER A 64 12.32 -3.84 -15.41
CA SER A 64 12.37 -4.54 -16.69
C SER A 64 13.60 -4.11 -17.52
N ALA A 65 13.93 -4.87 -18.58
CA ALA A 65 14.98 -4.46 -19.51
C ALA A 65 14.68 -3.08 -20.12
N ASP A 66 13.43 -2.80 -20.47
CA ASP A 66 13.00 -1.51 -21.01
C ASP A 66 13.16 -0.36 -19.98
N ASP A 67 12.90 -0.63 -18.69
CA ASP A 67 13.15 0.35 -17.64
C ASP A 67 14.66 0.68 -17.54
N ILE A 68 15.52 -0.34 -17.61
CA ILE A 68 16.98 -0.18 -17.54
C ILE A 68 17.48 0.59 -18.76
N ASP A 69 17.03 0.23 -19.96
CA ASP A 69 17.38 0.91 -21.22
C ASP A 69 16.91 2.38 -21.25
N SER A 70 15.84 2.68 -20.50
CA SER A 70 15.31 4.03 -20.29
C SER A 70 15.96 4.78 -19.11
N ASN A 71 17.04 4.25 -18.55
CA ASN A 71 17.72 4.78 -17.36
C ASN A 71 16.80 4.97 -16.15
N MET A 72 15.80 4.13 -15.98
CA MET A 72 14.96 4.14 -14.78
C MET A 72 15.68 3.47 -13.60
N ALA A 73 15.54 4.06 -12.44
CA ALA A 73 16.04 3.51 -11.19
C ALA A 73 14.94 3.44 -10.12
N LEU A 74 15.11 2.54 -9.15
CA LEU A 74 14.29 2.51 -7.93
C LEU A 74 14.95 3.39 -6.88
N LEU A 75 14.36 4.55 -6.61
CA LEU A 75 14.93 5.53 -5.67
C LEU A 75 15.07 4.98 -4.25
N CYS A 76 14.24 4.01 -3.84
CA CYS A 76 14.32 3.39 -2.50
C CYS A 76 15.47 2.38 -2.34
N GLN A 77 16.12 1.96 -3.44
CA GLN A 77 17.19 0.97 -3.44
C GLN A 77 18.51 1.51 -3.94
N CYS A 78 18.48 2.58 -4.72
CA CYS A 78 19.71 3.15 -5.27
C CYS A 78 20.32 4.21 -4.35
N LYS A 79 21.63 4.22 -4.28
CA LYS A 79 22.46 5.23 -3.60
C LYS A 79 23.14 6.14 -4.63
N ALA A 80 23.23 7.42 -4.32
CA ALA A 80 23.96 8.37 -5.18
C ALA A 80 25.47 8.13 -5.07
N LYS A 81 26.18 8.07 -6.19
CA LYS A 81 27.66 8.01 -6.26
C LYS A 81 28.27 9.27 -6.90
N SER A 82 27.43 10.15 -7.42
CA SER A 82 27.78 11.49 -7.90
C SER A 82 26.60 12.44 -7.67
N ASP A 83 26.74 13.71 -8.01
CA ASP A 83 25.59 14.59 -8.15
C ASP A 83 24.64 14.03 -9.21
N LEU A 84 23.33 14.02 -8.91
CA LEU A 84 22.29 13.41 -9.75
C LEU A 84 21.35 14.45 -10.33
N TYR A 85 20.90 14.20 -11.55
CA TYR A 85 19.76 14.87 -12.19
C TYR A 85 18.70 13.81 -12.42
N ILE A 86 17.53 13.98 -11.81
CA ILE A 86 16.43 13.02 -11.91
C ILE A 86 15.17 13.67 -12.48
N ALA A 87 14.27 12.86 -13.01
CA ALA A 87 12.93 13.29 -13.38
C ALA A 87 11.88 12.43 -12.65
N VAL A 88 11.16 13.06 -11.75
CA VAL A 88 10.08 12.44 -10.97
C VAL A 88 9.04 13.49 -10.58
N ASP A 89 7.75 13.13 -10.72
CA ASP A 89 6.65 14.01 -10.30
C ASP A 89 6.49 13.96 -8.78
N GLU A 90 6.30 15.13 -8.16
CA GLU A 90 5.97 15.24 -6.74
C GLU A 90 4.45 15.12 -6.54
N LEU A 91 4.04 14.51 -5.44
CA LEU A 91 2.63 14.35 -5.07
C LEU A 91 2.18 15.51 -4.16
N ASP A 92 1.54 16.51 -4.73
CA ASP A 92 1.08 17.71 -4.01
C ASP A 92 0.15 17.38 -2.84
N SER A 93 -0.68 16.35 -2.98
CA SER A 93 -1.60 15.87 -1.93
C SER A 93 -0.89 15.48 -0.63
N LEU A 94 0.40 15.15 -0.67
CA LEU A 94 1.22 14.82 0.50
C LEU A 94 1.89 16.03 1.15
N ALA A 95 1.90 17.20 0.50
CA ALA A 95 2.65 18.37 0.96
C ALA A 95 2.24 18.88 2.35
N ALA A 96 0.99 18.63 2.77
CA ALA A 96 0.48 19.01 4.09
C ALA A 96 0.52 17.88 5.13
N ILE A 97 0.98 16.69 4.75
CA ILE A 97 0.97 15.51 5.60
C ILE A 97 2.37 15.31 6.22
N GLU A 98 2.46 15.42 7.53
CA GLU A 98 3.73 15.20 8.24
C GLU A 98 3.81 13.77 8.76
N VAL A 99 4.93 13.10 8.50
CA VAL A 99 5.29 11.85 9.16
C VAL A 99 5.66 12.13 10.61
N ARG A 100 4.99 11.46 11.53
CA ARG A 100 5.21 11.66 12.99
C ARG A 100 5.37 10.33 13.68
N SER A 101 6.34 10.24 14.58
CA SER A 101 6.47 9.13 15.52
C SER A 101 5.79 9.51 16.85
N MET A 102 4.83 8.68 17.28
CA MET A 102 4.04 8.97 18.49
C MET A 102 3.64 7.70 19.24
N PRO A 103 3.45 7.78 20.57
CA PRO A 103 2.88 6.65 21.31
C PRO A 103 1.39 6.49 20.95
N CYS A 104 0.92 5.26 20.98
CA CYS A 104 -0.49 4.92 20.88
C CYS A 104 -0.87 3.87 21.91
N ARG A 105 -2.14 3.79 22.24
CA ARG A 105 -2.67 2.80 23.17
C ARG A 105 -3.56 1.83 22.42
N VAL A 106 -3.39 0.55 22.69
CA VAL A 106 -4.33 -0.49 22.25
C VAL A 106 -5.68 -0.27 22.90
N GLU A 107 -6.71 0.03 22.10
CA GLU A 107 -8.07 0.25 22.57
C GLU A 107 -8.90 -1.04 22.50
N GLN A 108 -8.83 -1.74 21.37
CA GLN A 108 -9.55 -3.00 21.13
C GLN A 108 -8.70 -3.95 20.27
N ILE A 109 -8.94 -5.25 20.48
CA ILE A 109 -8.39 -6.34 19.66
C ILE A 109 -9.56 -7.27 19.36
N ASN A 110 -9.95 -7.36 18.10
CA ASN A 110 -11.05 -8.20 17.66
C ASN A 110 -10.56 -9.23 16.66
N HIS A 111 -10.76 -10.52 16.94
CA HIS A 111 -10.51 -11.57 15.95
C HIS A 111 -11.60 -11.53 14.89
N LEU A 112 -11.21 -11.26 13.63
CA LEU A 112 -12.16 -11.19 12.51
C LEU A 112 -12.42 -12.58 11.91
N ASN A 113 -11.35 -13.40 11.85
CA ASN A 113 -11.44 -14.82 11.52
C ASN A 113 -10.28 -15.58 12.21
N HIS A 114 -9.90 -16.76 11.67
CA HIS A 114 -8.88 -17.62 12.26
C HIS A 114 -7.46 -17.05 12.23
N ASP A 115 -7.15 -16.17 11.29
CA ASP A 115 -5.80 -15.63 11.06
C ASP A 115 -5.74 -14.10 10.89
N VAL A 116 -6.85 -13.37 11.06
CA VAL A 116 -6.91 -11.91 10.95
C VAL A 116 -7.46 -11.26 12.21
N ILE A 117 -6.74 -10.26 12.71
CA ILE A 117 -7.14 -9.40 13.82
C ILE A 117 -7.40 -7.98 13.30
N GLN A 118 -8.48 -7.37 13.80
CA GLN A 118 -8.66 -5.92 13.81
C GLN A 118 -8.04 -5.35 15.09
N LEU A 119 -7.01 -4.54 14.93
CA LEU A 119 -6.36 -3.82 16.01
C LEU A 119 -6.78 -2.36 15.97
N ILE A 120 -7.47 -1.90 17.02
CA ILE A 120 -7.84 -0.49 17.18
C ILE A 120 -6.86 0.19 18.12
N LEU A 121 -6.15 1.18 17.59
CA LEU A 121 -5.21 2.00 18.32
C LEU A 121 -5.79 3.38 18.59
N LYS A 122 -5.55 3.90 19.78
CA LYS A 122 -5.94 5.27 20.17
C LYS A 122 -4.71 6.14 20.35
N ILE A 123 -4.68 7.25 19.63
CA ILE A 123 -3.66 8.28 19.78
C ILE A 123 -4.03 9.15 20.99
N PRO A 124 -3.13 9.31 21.99
CA PRO A 124 -3.44 10.10 23.19
C PRO A 124 -3.44 11.59 22.91
N GLY A 125 -4.28 12.33 23.67
CA GLY A 125 -4.34 13.78 23.64
C GLY A 125 -5.25 14.35 22.55
N ALA A 126 -5.09 15.64 22.27
CA ALA A 126 -5.82 16.39 21.25
C ALA A 126 -5.19 16.26 19.85
N GLN A 127 -4.13 15.47 19.70
CA GLN A 127 -3.44 15.29 18.44
C GLN A 127 -4.11 14.14 17.67
N SER A 128 -4.54 14.40 16.44
CA SER A 128 -4.93 13.37 15.48
C SER A 128 -3.80 13.13 14.48
N LEU A 129 -3.64 11.91 14.03
CA LEU A 129 -2.81 11.61 12.88
C LEU A 129 -3.56 12.09 11.63
N GLN A 130 -2.96 13.00 10.88
CA GLN A 130 -3.47 13.36 9.56
C GLN A 130 -2.93 12.36 8.54
N TYR A 131 -3.79 11.76 7.74
CA TYR A 131 -3.41 10.80 6.70
C TYR A 131 -4.45 10.80 5.58
N LEU A 132 -4.04 10.28 4.42
CA LEU A 132 -4.93 10.00 3.30
C LEU A 132 -5.38 8.54 3.37
N ALA A 133 -6.64 8.28 3.00
CA ALA A 133 -7.18 6.92 2.98
C ALA A 133 -6.38 6.01 2.05
N GLY A 134 -5.86 4.90 2.59
CA GLY A 134 -5.00 3.95 1.88
C GLY A 134 -3.53 3.99 2.30
N GLN A 135 -3.06 5.04 3.00
CA GLN A 135 -1.70 5.10 3.52
C GLN A 135 -1.48 4.05 4.63
N TYR A 136 -0.22 3.78 4.93
CA TYR A 136 0.21 2.86 5.97
C TYR A 136 1.01 3.57 7.08
N LEU A 137 1.29 2.87 8.14
CA LEU A 137 2.17 3.29 9.23
C LEU A 137 3.12 2.16 9.62
N ASP A 138 4.18 2.53 10.28
CA ASP A 138 5.08 1.62 10.97
C ASP A 138 4.60 1.40 12.39
N LEU A 139 4.42 0.14 12.79
CA LEU A 139 4.05 -0.26 14.15
C LEU A 139 5.29 -0.76 14.87
N GLU A 140 5.65 -0.08 15.94
CA GLU A 140 6.86 -0.33 16.72
C GLU A 140 6.52 -0.92 18.09
N HIS A 141 7.31 -1.91 18.48
CA HIS A 141 7.34 -2.48 19.83
C HIS A 141 8.79 -2.64 20.29
N SER A 142 9.08 -2.43 21.58
CA SER A 142 10.44 -2.44 22.12
C SER A 142 11.23 -3.75 21.89
N ASP A 143 10.51 -4.87 21.79
CA ASP A 143 11.10 -6.22 21.76
C ASP A 143 11.11 -6.85 20.36
N PHE A 144 10.53 -6.17 19.36
CA PHE A 144 10.37 -6.70 18.00
C PHE A 144 10.75 -5.64 16.97
N ASP A 145 11.24 -6.09 15.82
CA ASP A 145 11.40 -5.22 14.66
C ASP A 145 10.07 -4.63 14.25
N SER A 146 10.08 -3.37 13.87
CA SER A 146 8.90 -2.67 13.38
C SER A 146 8.34 -3.29 12.09
N ARG A 147 7.05 -3.10 11.85
CA ARG A 147 6.37 -3.62 10.66
C ARG A 147 5.35 -2.61 10.14
N TYR A 148 5.25 -2.57 8.83
CA TYR A 148 4.30 -1.71 8.12
C TYR A 148 2.92 -2.33 8.11
N TYR A 149 1.91 -1.50 8.44
CA TYR A 149 0.50 -1.88 8.36
C TYR A 149 -0.31 -0.76 7.74
N SER A 150 -1.09 -1.10 6.73
CA SER A 150 -2.00 -0.14 6.10
C SER A 150 -3.09 0.26 7.07
N ILE A 151 -3.46 1.55 7.07
CA ILE A 151 -4.55 2.08 7.88
C ILE A 151 -5.87 1.63 7.23
N ALA A 152 -6.71 0.96 8.00
CA ALA A 152 -7.93 0.30 7.52
C ALA A 152 -9.21 1.10 7.76
N ASN A 153 -9.14 2.31 8.31
CA ASN A 153 -10.30 3.21 8.44
C ASN A 153 -10.08 4.51 7.66
N ALA A 154 -11.18 5.12 7.23
CA ALA A 154 -11.13 6.44 6.61
C ALA A 154 -10.61 7.50 7.58
N PRO A 155 -9.93 8.57 7.11
CA PRO A 155 -9.58 9.72 7.92
C PRO A 155 -10.84 10.33 8.54
N THR A 156 -10.84 10.47 9.86
CA THR A 156 -11.93 11.08 10.62
C THR A 156 -11.34 11.99 11.68
N ASN A 157 -12.19 12.80 12.30
CA ASN A 157 -11.78 13.59 13.47
C ASN A 157 -11.61 12.74 14.73
N SER A 158 -11.70 11.40 14.64
CA SER A 158 -11.41 10.49 15.74
C SER A 158 -9.92 10.28 15.90
N ASN A 159 -9.48 10.04 17.14
CA ASN A 159 -8.09 9.67 17.42
C ASN A 159 -7.87 8.15 17.32
N LEU A 160 -8.71 7.45 16.55
CA LEU A 160 -8.66 6.00 16.39
C LEU A 160 -8.04 5.63 15.04
N ILE A 161 -7.12 4.69 15.09
CA ILE A 161 -6.51 4.05 13.92
C ILE A 161 -6.87 2.57 13.94
N GLU A 162 -7.37 2.08 12.85
CA GLU A 162 -7.70 0.67 12.65
C GLU A 162 -6.65 0.01 11.75
N LEU A 163 -6.16 -1.15 12.16
CA LEU A 163 -5.25 -1.99 11.38
C LEU A 163 -5.84 -3.39 11.26
N HIS A 164 -5.71 -4.01 10.08
CA HIS A 164 -6.02 -5.41 9.84
C HIS A 164 -4.72 -6.20 9.76
N ILE A 165 -4.48 -7.03 10.75
CA ILE A 165 -3.21 -7.74 10.90
C ILE A 165 -3.45 -9.23 10.70
N ARG A 166 -2.76 -9.83 9.72
CA ARG A 166 -2.75 -11.27 9.51
C ARG A 166 -1.65 -11.93 10.32
N LEU A 167 -1.96 -13.05 10.92
CA LEU A 167 -0.97 -13.94 11.54
C LEU A 167 -0.03 -14.48 10.46
N VAL A 168 1.27 -14.32 10.70
CA VAL A 168 2.32 -14.88 9.83
C VAL A 168 2.99 -16.02 10.58
N ASP A 169 3.14 -17.16 9.92
CA ASP A 169 3.87 -18.29 10.48
C ASP A 169 5.30 -17.82 10.83
N ASP A 170 5.76 -18.13 12.04
CA ASP A 170 7.06 -17.71 12.61
C ASP A 170 7.25 -16.18 12.76
N GLY A 171 6.25 -15.37 12.45
CA GLY A 171 6.27 -13.92 12.62
C GLY A 171 6.22 -13.50 14.08
N LYS A 172 7.33 -13.05 14.66
CA LYS A 172 7.45 -12.71 16.09
C LYS A 172 6.43 -11.66 16.54
N LEU A 173 6.35 -10.53 15.83
CA LEU A 173 5.42 -9.45 16.17
C LEU A 173 3.96 -9.88 15.98
N THR A 174 3.60 -10.56 14.89
CA THR A 174 2.22 -11.01 14.65
C THR A 174 1.78 -12.04 15.67
N ASN A 175 2.67 -13.01 16.05
CA ASN A 175 2.39 -13.95 17.12
C ASN A 175 2.19 -13.27 18.48
N PHE A 176 2.99 -12.24 18.79
CA PHE A 176 2.80 -11.44 20.00
C PHE A 176 1.43 -10.73 20.00
N ILE A 177 1.07 -10.11 18.87
CA ILE A 177 -0.23 -9.40 18.71
C ILE A 177 -1.41 -10.36 18.91
N PHE A 178 -1.31 -11.57 18.34
CA PHE A 178 -2.38 -12.57 18.44
C PHE A 178 -2.54 -13.21 19.82
N ASN A 179 -1.43 -13.47 20.51
CA ASN A 179 -1.45 -14.32 21.69
C ASN A 179 -1.16 -13.60 23.01
N SER A 180 -0.55 -12.40 22.95
CA SER A 180 0.00 -11.78 24.17
C SER A 180 -0.37 -10.30 24.33
N LEU A 181 -0.65 -9.58 23.22
CA LEU A 181 -1.01 -8.16 23.27
C LEU A 181 -2.35 -8.00 23.99
N ALA A 182 -2.42 -7.07 24.92
CA ALA A 182 -3.62 -6.80 25.69
C ALA A 182 -4.17 -5.38 25.45
N PRO A 183 -5.48 -5.14 25.60
CA PRO A 183 -6.02 -3.79 25.66
C PRO A 183 -5.33 -2.94 26.73
N LYS A 184 -5.12 -1.65 26.43
CA LYS A 184 -4.36 -0.66 27.21
C LYS A 184 -2.84 -0.77 27.11
N SER A 185 -2.26 -1.75 26.41
CA SER A 185 -0.84 -1.77 26.08
C SER A 185 -0.45 -0.51 25.31
N ILE A 186 0.78 -0.05 25.52
CA ILE A 186 1.35 1.11 24.79
C ILE A 186 2.28 0.59 23.71
N LEU A 187 2.05 1.06 22.49
CA LEU A 187 2.88 0.84 21.32
C LEU A 187 3.34 2.20 20.78
N ARG A 188 4.18 2.20 19.79
CA ARG A 188 4.50 3.40 19.00
C ARG A 188 4.10 3.19 17.56
N ILE A 189 3.74 4.27 16.92
CA ILE A 189 3.51 4.31 15.48
C ILE A 189 4.35 5.41 14.87
N GLU A 190 4.80 5.19 13.64
CA GLU A 190 5.39 6.23 12.81
C GLU A 190 4.68 6.26 11.46
N GLY A 191 4.17 7.42 11.10
CA GLY A 191 3.42 7.61 9.87
C GLY A 191 2.70 8.95 9.79
N PRO A 192 1.84 9.14 8.77
CA PRO A 192 1.54 8.16 7.72
C PRO A 192 2.64 8.10 6.66
N LYS A 193 2.68 6.99 5.92
CA LYS A 193 3.66 6.71 4.87
C LYS A 193 2.96 6.17 3.62
N GLY A 194 3.65 6.22 2.48
CA GLY A 194 3.21 5.63 1.22
C GLY A 194 2.36 6.54 0.36
N SER A 195 2.34 6.23 -0.93
CA SER A 195 1.61 6.98 -1.97
C SER A 195 0.40 6.24 -2.52
N PHE A 196 -0.01 5.14 -1.89
CA PHE A 196 -1.26 4.45 -2.19
C PHE A 196 -2.41 5.14 -1.47
N PHE A 197 -3.10 6.05 -2.17
CA PHE A 197 -4.26 6.78 -1.66
C PHE A 197 -5.17 7.22 -2.80
N LEU A 198 -6.41 7.54 -2.48
CA LEU A 198 -7.42 7.99 -3.43
C LEU A 198 -7.00 9.28 -4.15
N ARG A 199 -7.14 9.30 -5.47
CA ARG A 199 -7.02 10.52 -6.29
C ARG A 199 -8.39 11.19 -6.34
N GLU A 200 -8.62 12.14 -5.41
CA GLU A 200 -9.94 12.74 -5.18
C GLU A 200 -10.39 13.63 -6.35
N GLU A 201 -9.46 14.25 -7.06
CA GLU A 201 -9.77 15.09 -8.22
C GLU A 201 -10.27 14.31 -9.43
N SER A 202 -10.11 13.00 -9.44
CA SER A 202 -10.51 12.14 -10.54
C SER A 202 -11.98 11.76 -10.45
N GLU A 203 -12.66 11.75 -11.59
CA GLU A 203 -14.03 11.26 -11.74
C GLU A 203 -14.10 9.87 -12.41
N CYS A 204 -12.95 9.26 -12.72
CA CYS A 204 -12.89 7.96 -13.35
C CYS A 204 -13.54 6.88 -12.47
N PRO A 205 -14.22 5.88 -13.05
CA PRO A 205 -14.66 4.70 -12.30
C PRO A 205 -13.44 3.96 -11.72
N ILE A 206 -13.64 3.36 -10.55
CA ILE A 206 -12.57 2.72 -9.78
C ILE A 206 -12.77 1.21 -9.76
N ILE A 207 -11.70 0.46 -10.04
CA ILE A 207 -11.59 -0.96 -9.76
C ILE A 207 -10.61 -1.16 -8.60
N PHE A 208 -11.09 -1.71 -7.49
CA PHE A 208 -10.25 -2.19 -6.40
C PHE A 208 -9.97 -3.69 -6.57
N ILE A 209 -8.69 -4.06 -6.49
CA ILE A 209 -8.22 -5.45 -6.49
C ILE A 209 -7.56 -5.70 -5.13
N ALA A 210 -8.29 -6.30 -4.21
CA ALA A 210 -7.81 -6.60 -2.87
C ALA A 210 -7.44 -8.07 -2.74
N GLY A 211 -6.28 -8.38 -2.17
CA GLY A 211 -5.84 -9.74 -1.82
C GLY A 211 -5.75 -9.93 -0.30
N GLY A 212 -6.57 -10.81 0.27
CA GLY A 212 -6.56 -11.06 1.71
C GLY A 212 -6.72 -9.78 2.54
N THR A 213 -5.74 -9.46 3.40
CA THR A 213 -5.73 -8.22 4.20
C THR A 213 -5.48 -6.94 3.40
N GLY A 214 -5.18 -7.04 2.10
CA GLY A 214 -5.22 -5.89 1.18
C GLY A 214 -6.60 -5.22 1.11
N PHE A 215 -7.62 -5.87 1.65
CA PHE A 215 -8.92 -5.24 1.90
C PHE A 215 -8.83 -4.07 2.89
N GLY A 216 -7.90 -4.06 3.85
CA GLY A 216 -7.78 -3.00 4.86
C GLY A 216 -7.67 -1.59 4.26
N PRO A 217 -6.63 -1.25 3.47
CA PRO A 217 -6.49 0.07 2.85
C PRO A 217 -7.58 0.35 1.82
N VAL A 218 -8.08 -0.66 1.11
CA VAL A 218 -9.22 -0.52 0.19
C VAL A 218 -10.49 -0.15 0.95
N LYS A 219 -10.73 -0.77 2.12
CA LYS A 219 -11.83 -0.40 3.03
C LYS A 219 -11.73 1.08 3.42
N ALA A 220 -10.54 1.55 3.81
CA ALA A 220 -10.34 2.95 4.17
C ALA A 220 -10.70 3.91 3.02
N ILE A 221 -10.31 3.58 1.79
CA ILE A 221 -10.62 4.39 0.62
C ILE A 221 -12.12 4.37 0.31
N ILE A 222 -12.79 3.22 0.35
CA ILE A 222 -14.23 3.11 0.10
C ILE A 222 -15.04 3.86 1.17
N GLU A 223 -14.68 3.72 2.44
CA GLU A 223 -15.30 4.50 3.54
C GLU A 223 -15.12 6.01 3.32
N HIS A 224 -13.96 6.43 2.84
CA HIS A 224 -13.71 7.82 2.53
C HIS A 224 -14.59 8.31 1.37
N LEU A 225 -14.67 7.54 0.27
CA LEU A 225 -15.59 7.84 -0.85
C LEU A 225 -17.05 7.97 -0.38
N ILE A 226 -17.49 7.10 0.51
CA ILE A 226 -18.84 7.16 1.12
C ILE A 226 -18.99 8.44 1.96
N ASN A 227 -17.99 8.77 2.78
CA ASN A 227 -18.04 9.93 3.69
C ASN A 227 -18.09 11.27 2.93
N ILE A 228 -17.41 11.38 1.78
CA ILE A 228 -17.46 12.57 0.93
C ILE A 228 -18.65 12.57 -0.05
N GLY A 229 -19.48 11.51 -0.04
CA GLY A 229 -20.65 11.40 -0.91
C GLY A 229 -20.33 11.20 -2.40
N SER A 230 -19.18 10.60 -2.71
CA SER A 230 -18.73 10.34 -4.07
C SER A 230 -19.74 9.48 -4.84
N GLN A 231 -20.02 9.85 -6.10
CA GLN A 231 -20.88 9.10 -7.01
C GLN A 231 -20.09 8.28 -8.04
N ARG A 232 -18.76 8.22 -7.91
CA ARG A 232 -17.91 7.40 -8.78
C ARG A 232 -18.36 5.94 -8.73
N LYS A 233 -18.34 5.27 -9.86
CA LYS A 233 -18.56 3.81 -9.90
C LYS A 233 -17.39 3.10 -9.27
N VAL A 234 -17.68 2.19 -8.35
CA VAL A 234 -16.70 1.41 -7.60
C VAL A 234 -16.98 -0.08 -7.81
N TYR A 235 -15.96 -0.81 -8.22
CA TYR A 235 -15.98 -2.27 -8.37
C TYR A 235 -14.93 -2.86 -7.45
N LEU A 236 -15.36 -3.51 -6.38
CA LEU A 236 -14.47 -4.15 -5.41
C LEU A 236 -14.35 -5.64 -5.70
N TYR A 237 -13.22 -6.06 -6.23
CA TYR A 237 -12.82 -7.46 -6.35
C TYR A 237 -11.97 -7.84 -5.16
N TRP A 238 -12.47 -8.75 -4.33
CA TRP A 238 -11.72 -9.22 -3.16
C TRP A 238 -11.37 -10.70 -3.32
N GLY A 239 -10.08 -10.96 -3.61
CA GLY A 239 -9.52 -12.28 -3.78
C GLY A 239 -9.04 -12.88 -2.46
N VAL A 240 -9.52 -14.08 -2.15
CA VAL A 240 -9.09 -14.89 -1.00
C VAL A 240 -8.98 -16.35 -1.41
N ARG A 241 -8.43 -17.21 -0.56
CA ARG A 241 -8.33 -18.65 -0.86
C ARG A 241 -9.70 -19.32 -0.79
N SER A 242 -10.37 -19.16 0.33
CA SER A 242 -11.65 -19.81 0.63
C SER A 242 -12.64 -18.83 1.24
N GLU A 243 -13.92 -19.22 1.34
CA GLU A 243 -14.99 -18.38 1.83
C GLU A 243 -14.76 -17.89 3.28
N VAL A 244 -14.16 -18.72 4.14
CA VAL A 244 -13.86 -18.35 5.54
C VAL A 244 -12.80 -17.25 5.67
N ASP A 245 -12.07 -16.96 4.59
CA ASP A 245 -11.07 -15.88 4.54
C ASP A 245 -11.71 -14.52 4.20
N LEU A 246 -12.97 -14.47 3.80
CA LEU A 246 -13.77 -13.25 3.66
C LEU A 246 -14.19 -12.77 5.06
N TYR A 247 -13.29 -12.12 5.75
CA TYR A 247 -13.43 -11.81 7.19
C TYR A 247 -14.31 -10.59 7.51
N SER A 248 -14.96 -9.98 6.51
CA SER A 248 -15.83 -8.81 6.70
C SER A 248 -17.04 -8.87 5.78
N ASN A 249 -18.21 -8.53 6.32
CA ASN A 249 -19.46 -8.40 5.57
C ASN A 249 -19.69 -6.99 5.00
N LEU A 250 -18.86 -6.02 5.37
CA LEU A 250 -18.99 -4.63 4.92
C LEU A 250 -19.09 -4.48 3.40
N PRO A 251 -18.34 -5.21 2.55
CA PRO A 251 -18.47 -5.10 1.10
C PRO A 251 -19.87 -5.45 0.58
N SER A 252 -20.50 -6.49 1.15
CA SER A 252 -21.89 -6.85 0.82
C SER A 252 -22.87 -5.78 1.26
N GLU A 253 -22.73 -5.29 2.50
CA GLU A 253 -23.57 -4.20 3.03
C GLU A 253 -23.44 -2.91 2.19
N TRP A 254 -22.23 -2.57 1.71
CA TRP A 254 -22.05 -1.42 0.84
C TRP A 254 -22.72 -1.60 -0.51
N SER A 255 -22.58 -2.79 -1.13
CA SER A 255 -23.20 -3.05 -2.44
C SER A 255 -24.74 -3.09 -2.38
N GLU A 256 -25.32 -3.48 -1.25
CA GLU A 256 -26.75 -3.39 -1.01
C GLU A 256 -27.24 -1.96 -0.79
N LYS A 257 -26.43 -1.15 -0.11
CA LYS A 257 -26.81 0.21 0.31
C LYS A 257 -26.54 1.28 -0.75
N TYR A 258 -25.47 1.14 -1.52
CA TYR A 258 -24.97 2.14 -2.46
C TYR A 258 -24.99 1.60 -3.89
N THR A 259 -25.82 2.18 -4.75
CA THR A 259 -26.02 1.72 -6.15
C THR A 259 -24.80 1.92 -7.06
N ASN A 260 -23.82 2.70 -6.63
CA ASN A 260 -22.56 2.93 -7.32
C ASN A 260 -21.43 2.01 -6.84
N ILE A 261 -21.65 1.16 -5.86
CA ILE A 261 -20.65 0.20 -5.34
C ILE A 261 -21.08 -1.22 -5.68
N SER A 262 -20.20 -1.98 -6.32
CA SER A 262 -20.37 -3.40 -6.63
C SER A 262 -19.30 -4.21 -5.91
N PHE A 263 -19.70 -5.33 -5.30
CA PHE A 263 -18.79 -6.25 -4.63
C PHE A 263 -18.71 -7.59 -5.36
N ILE A 264 -17.51 -8.03 -5.66
CA ILE A 264 -17.21 -9.24 -6.40
C ILE A 264 -16.20 -10.08 -5.61
N PRO A 265 -16.64 -11.03 -4.75
CA PRO A 265 -15.75 -11.96 -4.09
C PRO A 265 -15.20 -12.98 -5.08
N VAL A 266 -13.90 -13.30 -4.97
CA VAL A 266 -13.23 -14.26 -5.84
C VAL A 266 -12.46 -15.28 -4.99
N LEU A 267 -12.73 -16.57 -5.17
CA LEU A 267 -12.05 -17.64 -4.43
C LEU A 267 -11.07 -18.40 -5.30
N SER A 268 -9.79 -18.45 -4.90
CA SER A 268 -8.77 -19.22 -5.63
C SER A 268 -8.85 -20.73 -5.35
N GLU A 269 -9.37 -21.11 -4.19
CA GLU A 269 -9.55 -22.50 -3.76
C GLU A 269 -11.04 -22.75 -3.39
N ALA A 270 -11.92 -22.38 -4.34
CA ALA A 270 -13.36 -22.49 -4.13
C ALA A 270 -13.80 -23.95 -4.03
N ASN A 271 -14.65 -24.24 -3.05
CA ASN A 271 -15.31 -25.54 -2.95
C ASN A 271 -16.43 -25.71 -4.02
N GLU A 272 -17.02 -26.89 -4.10
CA GLU A 272 -18.07 -27.20 -5.10
C GLU A 272 -19.37 -26.41 -4.88
N THR A 273 -19.63 -25.99 -3.65
CA THR A 273 -20.86 -25.26 -3.27
C THR A 273 -20.77 -23.76 -3.55
N TRP A 274 -19.59 -23.25 -3.85
CA TRP A 274 -19.39 -21.84 -4.20
C TRP A 274 -19.89 -21.56 -5.62
N ASP A 275 -20.85 -20.67 -5.77
CA ASP A 275 -21.46 -20.25 -7.04
C ASP A 275 -20.93 -18.91 -7.58
N GLY A 276 -20.09 -18.21 -6.78
CA GLY A 276 -19.43 -16.96 -7.17
C GLY A 276 -18.20 -17.16 -8.06
N ASN A 277 -17.41 -16.10 -8.22
CA ASN A 277 -16.20 -16.13 -9.05
C ASN A 277 -15.12 -17.05 -8.46
N LYS A 278 -14.46 -17.81 -9.34
CA LYS A 278 -13.40 -18.79 -9.01
C LYS A 278 -12.11 -18.43 -9.75
N GLY A 279 -10.96 -18.72 -9.14
CA GLY A 279 -9.65 -18.49 -9.73
C GLY A 279 -8.98 -17.23 -9.20
N TYR A 280 -8.15 -16.59 -10.02
CA TYR A 280 -7.42 -15.40 -9.59
C TYR A 280 -8.26 -14.13 -9.76
N VAL A 281 -8.08 -13.20 -8.84
CA VAL A 281 -8.87 -11.97 -8.77
C VAL A 281 -8.70 -11.10 -10.02
N HIS A 282 -7.49 -11.00 -10.57
CA HIS A 282 -7.23 -10.23 -11.79
C HIS A 282 -7.90 -10.82 -13.03
N ASP A 283 -8.01 -12.16 -13.14
CA ASP A 283 -8.73 -12.79 -14.24
C ASP A 283 -10.23 -12.45 -14.21
N SER A 284 -10.82 -12.36 -13.00
CA SER A 284 -12.20 -11.95 -12.84
C SER A 284 -12.44 -10.50 -13.29
N VAL A 285 -11.48 -9.60 -13.03
CA VAL A 285 -11.55 -8.21 -13.52
C VAL A 285 -11.57 -8.17 -15.05
N ILE A 286 -10.64 -8.87 -15.69
CA ILE A 286 -10.51 -8.84 -17.15
C ILE A 286 -11.70 -9.54 -17.85
N LYS A 287 -12.28 -10.56 -17.20
CA LYS A 287 -13.50 -11.20 -17.70
C LYS A 287 -14.69 -10.21 -17.73
N ASP A 288 -14.78 -9.33 -16.75
CA ASP A 288 -15.88 -8.35 -16.64
C ASP A 288 -15.60 -7.06 -17.43
N PHE A 289 -14.31 -6.73 -17.66
CA PHE A 289 -13.85 -5.54 -18.37
C PHE A 289 -12.75 -5.87 -19.38
N GLU A 290 -13.14 -6.03 -20.66
CA GLU A 290 -12.19 -6.28 -21.76
C GLU A 290 -11.34 -5.05 -22.12
N ASP A 291 -11.82 -3.85 -21.79
CA ASP A 291 -11.16 -2.55 -22.02
C ASP A 291 -11.23 -1.72 -20.75
N LEU A 292 -10.05 -1.36 -20.22
CA LEU A 292 -9.89 -0.56 -19.00
C LEU A 292 -9.57 0.91 -19.29
N THR A 293 -9.75 1.36 -20.54
CA THR A 293 -9.59 2.77 -20.88
C THR A 293 -10.51 3.64 -19.99
N GLY A 294 -9.93 4.64 -19.34
CA GLY A 294 -10.67 5.58 -18.48
C GLY A 294 -11.01 5.06 -17.08
N PHE A 295 -10.53 3.91 -16.69
CA PHE A 295 -10.57 3.44 -15.30
C PHE A 295 -9.35 3.86 -14.50
N GLU A 296 -9.50 3.89 -13.19
CA GLU A 296 -8.42 3.81 -12.22
C GLU A 296 -8.45 2.44 -11.53
N VAL A 297 -7.29 1.83 -11.36
CA VAL A 297 -7.14 0.54 -10.67
C VAL A 297 -6.28 0.72 -9.43
N TYR A 298 -6.80 0.29 -8.29
CA TYR A 298 -6.11 0.27 -7.00
C TYR A 298 -5.92 -1.18 -6.57
N ALA A 299 -4.70 -1.69 -6.65
CA ALA A 299 -4.37 -3.08 -6.32
C ALA A 299 -3.59 -3.17 -5.01
N CYS A 300 -4.09 -3.96 -4.04
CA CYS A 300 -3.44 -4.12 -2.75
C CYS A 300 -3.45 -5.59 -2.29
N GLY A 301 -2.28 -6.10 -1.90
CA GLY A 301 -2.11 -7.48 -1.43
C GLY A 301 -0.73 -8.08 -1.73
N PRO A 302 -0.63 -9.41 -1.83
CA PRO A 302 0.65 -10.08 -2.10
C PRO A 302 1.30 -9.63 -3.41
N PRO A 303 2.64 -9.47 -3.47
CA PRO A 303 3.36 -8.97 -4.65
C PRO A 303 3.04 -9.76 -5.93
N VAL A 304 2.94 -11.08 -5.84
CA VAL A 304 2.59 -11.94 -7.00
C VAL A 304 1.24 -11.56 -7.59
N MET A 305 0.23 -11.30 -6.74
CA MET A 305 -1.11 -10.88 -7.18
C MET A 305 -1.07 -9.47 -7.78
N VAL A 306 -0.41 -8.52 -7.12
CA VAL A 306 -0.32 -7.12 -7.57
C VAL A 306 0.39 -7.04 -8.93
N ASN A 307 1.50 -7.76 -9.11
CA ASN A 307 2.23 -7.81 -10.37
C ASN A 307 1.42 -8.45 -11.50
N ALA A 308 0.69 -9.54 -11.21
CA ALA A 308 -0.20 -10.17 -12.18
C ALA A 308 -1.35 -9.22 -12.58
N ALA A 309 -1.96 -8.54 -11.61
CA ALA A 309 -2.99 -7.54 -11.85
C ALA A 309 -2.48 -6.37 -12.70
N ALA A 310 -1.29 -5.82 -12.38
CA ALA A 310 -0.68 -4.75 -13.16
C ALA A 310 -0.48 -5.17 -14.62
N LYS A 311 0.11 -6.34 -14.85
CA LYS A 311 0.33 -6.88 -16.19
C LYS A 311 -0.98 -7.02 -16.95
N SER A 312 -1.97 -7.71 -16.36
CA SER A 312 -3.26 -7.95 -17.01
C SER A 312 -4.00 -6.65 -17.32
N CYS A 313 -4.01 -5.67 -16.40
CA CYS A 313 -4.68 -4.40 -16.64
C CYS A 313 -4.01 -3.58 -17.76
N LEU A 314 -2.68 -3.54 -17.81
CA LEU A 314 -1.93 -2.84 -18.87
C LEU A 314 -2.15 -3.49 -20.24
N GLU A 315 -2.20 -4.83 -20.33
CA GLU A 315 -2.53 -5.57 -21.54
C GLU A 315 -3.97 -5.28 -22.04
N HIS A 316 -4.86 -4.80 -21.13
CA HIS A 316 -6.25 -4.42 -21.42
C HIS A 316 -6.46 -2.90 -21.41
N GLN A 317 -5.48 -2.16 -21.92
CA GLN A 317 -5.53 -0.73 -22.24
C GLN A 317 -5.64 0.21 -21.03
N LEU A 318 -5.37 -0.27 -19.80
CA LEU A 318 -5.22 0.65 -18.67
C LEU A 318 -4.00 1.54 -18.89
N VAL A 319 -4.17 2.84 -18.70
CA VAL A 319 -3.05 3.79 -18.70
C VAL A 319 -2.22 3.55 -17.45
N LYS A 320 -0.89 3.47 -17.60
CA LYS A 320 0.04 3.11 -16.51
C LYS A 320 -0.09 4.04 -15.29
N GLU A 321 -0.30 5.31 -15.52
CA GLU A 321 -0.48 6.35 -14.50
C GLU A 321 -1.76 6.18 -13.67
N ASN A 322 -2.70 5.37 -14.16
CA ASN A 322 -3.96 5.04 -13.48
C ASN A 322 -3.91 3.71 -12.73
N PHE A 323 -2.75 3.06 -12.64
CA PHE A 323 -2.54 1.87 -11.83
C PHE A 323 -1.80 2.23 -10.54
N PHE A 324 -2.49 2.15 -9.41
CA PHE A 324 -1.97 2.41 -8.07
C PHE A 324 -1.87 1.10 -7.31
N SER A 325 -0.76 0.88 -6.62
CA SER A 325 -0.58 -0.39 -5.91
C SER A 325 0.12 -0.24 -4.56
N ASP A 326 -0.23 -1.16 -3.65
CA ASP A 326 0.47 -1.39 -2.38
C ASP A 326 0.70 -2.90 -2.23
N SER A 327 1.97 -3.31 -2.18
CA SER A 327 2.36 -4.72 -2.12
C SER A 327 2.84 -5.07 -0.72
N PHE A 328 2.20 -6.04 -0.09
CA PHE A 328 2.57 -6.52 1.23
C PHE A 328 3.67 -7.55 1.16
N GLU A 329 4.79 -7.29 1.80
CA GLU A 329 5.82 -8.28 2.01
C GLU A 329 5.74 -8.86 3.41
N TYR A 330 5.88 -10.18 3.47
CA TYR A 330 6.26 -10.84 4.69
C TYR A 330 7.78 -10.70 4.84
N ALA A 331 8.26 -10.24 5.99
CA ALA A 331 9.69 -10.24 6.25
C ALA A 331 10.24 -11.65 5.98
N ASN A 332 11.20 -11.76 5.06
CA ASN A 332 11.89 -13.01 4.83
C ASN A 332 12.48 -13.47 6.14
N VAL A 333 12.07 -14.64 6.61
CA VAL A 333 12.84 -15.38 7.59
C VAL A 333 14.17 -15.64 6.89
N SER A 334 15.23 -14.98 7.34
CA SER A 334 16.58 -15.21 6.82
C SER A 334 16.85 -16.72 6.84
N ASN A 335 17.22 -17.27 5.67
CA ASN A 335 17.71 -18.65 5.54
C ASN A 335 19.09 -18.81 6.19
N ASP A 336 19.23 -18.48 7.47
CA ASP A 336 20.45 -18.63 8.25
C ASP A 336 20.37 -19.82 9.21
N ASP A 337 19.54 -20.84 8.92
CA ASP A 337 19.59 -22.15 9.59
C ASP A 337 19.22 -23.25 8.57
N ALA A 338 20.12 -23.55 7.65
CA ALA A 338 20.12 -24.79 6.86
C ALA A 338 21.54 -25.39 6.81
#